data_370c7f4f6ab199e969019520393a94e5
#
_entry.id   370c7f4f6ab199e969019520393a94e5
#
_cell.length_a   1.000
_cell.length_b   1.000
_cell.length_c   1.000
_cell.angle_alpha   90.00
_cell.angle_beta   90.00
_cell.angle_gamma   90.00
#
_symmetry.space_group_name_H-M   'P 1'
#
loop_
_entity.id
_entity.type
_entity.pdbx_description
1 polymer ?
#
loop_
_entity_poly.entity_id
_entity_poly.type
_entity_poly.pdbx_seq_one_letter_code
_entity_poly.pdbx_strand_id
1 'polypeptide(L)'
;MKSDEDAVFDKEVLFDAADIQPMITYGTNPGMGMGITERIPESNGTASFDKSLNYMGFQAGESLLGKKIDYVFLGACTNGRIEDFRAFASIVKGHKKADGVIAWLVPGSWMVDAQIREEGLDKVLAEAGFAIRQPGCSACLAMNDDKIPAGKYSVSTSNRNFEGRQGPGSRTILASPLTAAAAAITGVITDPREFM
;
A
#
# COMPACT_ATOMS: atom_id res chain seq x y z
N MET A 1 17.36 16.61 8.36
CA MET A 1 18.72 16.94 8.82
C MET A 1 19.48 17.47 7.62
N LYS A 2 20.22 18.56 7.79
CA LYS A 2 21.23 19.00 6.83
C LYS A 2 22.57 18.43 7.24
N SER A 3 23.43 18.11 6.26
CA SER A 3 24.85 17.84 6.50
C SER A 3 25.56 19.12 6.94
N ASP A 4 26.74 18.97 7.55
CA ASP A 4 27.55 20.11 7.93
C ASP A 4 28.00 20.90 6.69
N GLU A 5 28.22 22.20 6.83
CA GLU A 5 28.53 23.07 5.67
C GLU A 5 29.87 22.75 5.01
N ASP A 6 30.79 22.14 5.72
CA ASP A 6 32.10 21.68 5.28
C ASP A 6 32.18 20.19 4.94
N ALA A 7 31.02 19.50 4.91
CA ALA A 7 30.97 18.07 4.57
C ALA A 7 31.42 17.84 3.12
N VAL A 8 32.34 16.91 2.95
CA VAL A 8 32.86 16.47 1.64
C VAL A 8 32.27 15.10 1.33
N PHE A 9 31.66 14.95 0.18
CA PHE A 9 31.02 13.71 -0.26
C PHE A 9 31.81 13.05 -1.39
N ASP A 10 31.99 11.74 -1.33
CA ASP A 10 32.59 10.97 -2.43
C ASP A 10 31.73 10.97 -3.69
N LYS A 11 30.42 11.10 -3.52
CA LYS A 11 29.46 11.15 -4.62
C LYS A 11 28.20 11.90 -4.20
N GLU A 12 27.70 12.76 -5.06
CA GLU A 12 26.42 13.43 -4.93
C GLU A 12 25.46 12.93 -6.02
N VAL A 13 24.20 12.71 -5.66
CA VAL A 13 23.13 12.35 -6.58
C VAL A 13 21.93 13.25 -6.27
N LEU A 14 21.47 13.96 -7.27
CA LEU A 14 20.31 14.84 -7.17
C LEU A 14 19.09 14.13 -7.78
N PHE A 15 17.97 14.19 -7.05
CA PHE A 15 16.68 13.74 -7.51
C PHE A 15 15.69 14.88 -7.39
N ASP A 16 14.87 15.10 -8.42
CA ASP A 16 13.70 15.94 -8.31
C ASP A 16 12.54 15.05 -7.79
N ALA A 17 11.92 15.50 -6.69
CA ALA A 17 10.77 14.77 -6.12
C ALA A 17 9.58 14.70 -7.08
N ALA A 18 9.46 15.67 -8.01
CA ALA A 18 8.41 15.67 -9.03
C ALA A 18 8.57 14.54 -10.07
N ASP A 19 9.80 14.05 -10.26
CA ASP A 19 10.08 12.94 -11.18
C ASP A 19 9.78 11.56 -10.57
N ILE A 20 9.55 11.50 -9.26
CA ILE A 20 9.29 10.24 -8.54
C ILE A 20 7.80 9.95 -8.61
N GLN A 21 7.42 9.01 -9.46
CA GLN A 21 6.03 8.54 -9.54
C GLN A 21 5.65 7.64 -8.36
N PRO A 22 4.33 7.49 -8.05
CA PRO A 22 3.87 6.49 -7.10
C PRO A 22 4.38 5.10 -7.48
N MET A 23 4.83 4.34 -6.49
CA MET A 23 5.40 3.01 -6.71
C MET A 23 4.53 1.92 -6.10
N ILE A 24 4.51 0.77 -6.77
CA ILE A 24 3.85 -0.46 -6.30
C ILE A 24 4.80 -1.66 -6.48
N THR A 25 4.57 -2.73 -5.73
CA THR A 25 5.28 -3.98 -5.97
C THR A 25 4.47 -4.92 -6.87
N TYR A 26 5.18 -5.71 -7.69
CA TYR A 26 4.60 -6.72 -8.58
C TYR A 26 4.98 -8.16 -8.21
N GLY A 27 5.85 -8.35 -7.22
CA GLY A 27 6.35 -9.66 -6.83
C GLY A 27 6.24 -9.92 -5.33
N THR A 28 7.03 -10.87 -4.85
CA THR A 28 6.98 -11.39 -3.48
C THR A 28 8.10 -10.86 -2.55
N ASN A 29 8.74 -9.78 -2.93
CA ASN A 29 9.67 -9.03 -2.08
C ASN A 29 9.63 -7.54 -2.41
N PRO A 30 10.02 -6.65 -1.48
CA PRO A 30 9.98 -5.19 -1.71
C PRO A 30 10.88 -4.70 -2.85
N GLY A 31 11.93 -5.44 -3.19
CA GLY A 31 12.83 -5.11 -4.31
C GLY A 31 12.19 -5.31 -5.69
N MET A 32 11.05 -6.01 -5.77
CA MET A 32 10.27 -6.16 -6.98
C MET A 32 9.24 -5.01 -7.08
N GLY A 33 9.73 -3.78 -7.06
CA GLY A 33 8.95 -2.55 -7.18
C GLY A 33 9.07 -1.93 -8.56
N MET A 34 8.04 -1.20 -8.98
CA MET A 34 7.99 -0.44 -10.23
C MET A 34 7.13 0.81 -10.06
N GLY A 35 7.29 1.78 -10.93
CA GLY A 35 6.35 2.89 -11.03
C GLY A 35 4.95 2.41 -11.40
N ILE A 36 3.92 3.07 -10.87
CA ILE A 36 2.53 2.63 -11.01
C ILE A 36 2.06 2.58 -12.48
N THR A 37 2.63 3.44 -13.33
CA THR A 37 2.32 3.50 -14.77
C THR A 37 3.19 2.59 -15.62
N GLU A 38 4.20 1.96 -15.02
CA GLU A 38 5.10 1.06 -15.70
C GLU A 38 4.49 -0.32 -15.91
N ARG A 39 5.19 -1.13 -16.69
CA ARG A 39 4.87 -2.54 -16.89
C ARG A 39 5.84 -3.41 -16.10
N ILE A 40 5.36 -4.56 -15.66
CA ILE A 40 6.22 -5.57 -15.06
C ILE A 40 7.41 -5.83 -16.00
N PRO A 41 8.65 -5.77 -15.50
CA PRO A 41 9.82 -6.05 -16.32
C PRO A 41 9.75 -7.40 -17.02
N GLU A 42 10.40 -7.52 -18.20
CA GLU A 42 10.59 -8.80 -18.84
C GLU A 42 11.39 -9.76 -17.94
N SER A 43 11.17 -11.05 -18.11
CA SER A 43 11.86 -12.05 -17.29
C SER A 43 13.37 -11.88 -17.40
N ASN A 44 14.03 -11.84 -16.25
CA ASN A 44 15.49 -11.82 -16.16
C ASN A 44 16.11 -13.22 -16.23
N GLY A 45 15.31 -14.25 -16.52
CA GLY A 45 15.72 -15.66 -16.61
C GLY A 45 16.02 -16.32 -15.27
N THR A 46 15.70 -15.67 -14.14
CA THR A 46 15.89 -16.30 -12.81
C THR A 46 14.62 -17.03 -12.36
N ALA A 47 14.80 -18.26 -11.87
CA ALA A 47 13.68 -19.05 -11.34
C ALA A 47 12.94 -18.33 -10.19
N SER A 48 13.62 -17.47 -9.44
CA SER A 48 13.02 -16.68 -8.37
C SER A 48 12.04 -15.63 -8.90
N PHE A 49 12.38 -14.97 -10.02
CA PHE A 49 11.50 -14.00 -10.68
C PHE A 49 10.22 -14.68 -11.17
N ASP A 50 10.39 -15.75 -11.96
CA ASP A 50 9.26 -16.49 -12.51
C ASP A 50 8.35 -17.09 -11.43
N LYS A 51 8.96 -17.64 -10.35
CA LYS A 51 8.21 -18.12 -9.19
C LYS A 51 7.37 -17.02 -8.54
N SER A 52 7.95 -15.82 -8.37
CA SER A 52 7.24 -14.68 -7.78
C SER A 52 6.05 -14.23 -8.64
N LEU A 53 6.21 -14.12 -9.96
CA LEU A 53 5.12 -13.78 -10.86
C LEU A 53 4.03 -14.85 -10.87
N ASN A 54 4.39 -16.12 -10.90
CA ASN A 54 3.45 -17.23 -10.82
C ASN A 54 2.62 -17.19 -9.52
N TYR A 55 3.27 -16.92 -8.38
CA TYR A 55 2.56 -16.77 -7.10
C TYR A 55 1.58 -15.59 -7.13
N MET A 56 2.02 -14.45 -7.66
CA MET A 56 1.18 -13.25 -7.78
C MET A 56 0.12 -13.39 -8.88
N GLY A 57 0.25 -14.36 -9.79
CA GLY A 57 -0.65 -14.53 -10.94
C GLY A 57 -0.52 -13.39 -11.94
N PHE A 58 0.68 -12.87 -12.12
CA PHE A 58 1.04 -11.83 -13.07
C PHE A 58 1.91 -12.39 -14.20
N GLN A 59 2.02 -11.61 -15.26
CA GLN A 59 2.89 -11.93 -16.41
C GLN A 59 3.90 -10.80 -16.64
N ALA A 60 5.08 -11.14 -17.16
CA ALA A 60 6.03 -10.15 -17.62
C ALA A 60 5.38 -9.25 -18.69
N GLY A 61 5.73 -7.97 -18.71
CA GLY A 61 5.13 -6.99 -19.62
C GLY A 61 3.69 -6.55 -19.25
N GLU A 62 3.05 -7.15 -18.24
CA GLU A 62 1.70 -6.78 -17.81
C GLU A 62 1.69 -5.40 -17.13
N SER A 63 0.68 -4.57 -17.40
CA SER A 63 0.37 -3.39 -16.58
C SER A 63 -0.53 -3.78 -15.42
N LEU A 64 -0.25 -3.25 -14.24
CA LEU A 64 -1.11 -3.47 -13.07
C LEU A 64 -2.21 -2.40 -12.90
N LEU A 65 -2.15 -1.28 -13.61
CA LEU A 65 -3.26 -0.31 -13.64
C LEU A 65 -4.55 -0.98 -14.09
N GLY A 66 -5.64 -0.70 -13.37
CA GLY A 66 -6.95 -1.31 -13.62
C GLY A 66 -7.10 -2.74 -13.12
N LYS A 67 -6.07 -3.35 -12.53
CA LYS A 67 -6.15 -4.69 -11.92
C LYS A 67 -7.09 -4.66 -10.72
N LYS A 68 -8.11 -5.52 -10.73
CA LYS A 68 -9.08 -5.63 -9.63
C LYS A 68 -8.39 -6.06 -8.33
N ILE A 69 -8.80 -5.43 -7.23
CA ILE A 69 -8.34 -5.77 -5.88
C ILE A 69 -9.52 -6.22 -5.02
N ASP A 70 -9.23 -6.95 -3.97
CA ASP A 70 -10.24 -7.45 -3.02
C ASP A 70 -10.09 -6.76 -1.65
N TYR A 71 -8.86 -6.43 -1.26
CA TYR A 71 -8.55 -5.88 0.05
C TYR A 71 -7.68 -4.63 -0.04
N VAL A 72 -7.87 -3.74 0.93
CA VAL A 72 -6.96 -2.64 1.22
C VAL A 72 -6.57 -2.72 2.69
N PHE A 73 -5.28 -2.60 2.96
CA PHE A 73 -4.74 -2.55 4.31
C PHE A 73 -3.94 -1.27 4.51
N LEU A 74 -4.46 -0.37 5.34
CA LEU A 74 -3.74 0.80 5.86
C LEU A 74 -3.34 0.50 7.29
N GLY A 75 -2.04 0.43 7.57
CA GLY A 75 -1.59 0.11 8.92
C GLY A 75 -0.15 -0.39 8.96
N ALA A 76 0.15 -1.15 9.99
CA ALA A 76 1.44 -1.61 10.44
C ALA A 76 2.17 -0.58 11.32
N CYS A 77 3.19 -1.06 12.04
CA CYS A 77 4.00 -0.23 12.95
C CYS A 77 4.82 0.87 12.23
N THR A 78 5.04 0.72 10.93
CA THR A 78 5.77 1.69 10.11
C THR A 78 4.85 2.67 9.38
N ASN A 79 3.68 2.23 8.93
CA ASN A 79 2.77 3.01 8.08
C ASN A 79 1.33 3.04 8.64
N GLY A 80 1.20 3.05 9.94
CA GLY A 80 -0.05 3.29 10.67
C GLY A 80 0.05 4.54 11.53
N ARG A 81 0.81 5.56 11.08
CA ARG A 81 1.00 6.84 11.74
C ARG A 81 -0.10 7.80 11.36
N ILE A 82 -0.20 8.92 12.09
CA ILE A 82 -1.22 9.92 11.79
C ILE A 82 -1.08 10.52 10.39
N GLU A 83 0.14 10.69 9.89
CA GLU A 83 0.41 11.19 8.55
C GLU A 83 -0.16 10.27 7.46
N ASP A 84 -0.09 8.95 7.68
CA ASP A 84 -0.64 7.95 6.75
C ASP A 84 -2.17 8.03 6.70
N PHE A 85 -2.81 8.22 7.84
CA PHE A 85 -4.26 8.43 7.93
C PHE A 85 -4.70 9.76 7.32
N ARG A 86 -3.94 10.84 7.51
CA ARG A 86 -4.19 12.13 6.86
C ARG A 86 -4.10 12.00 5.34
N ALA A 87 -3.06 11.35 4.85
CA ALA A 87 -2.86 11.11 3.42
C ALA A 87 -3.99 10.24 2.82
N PHE A 88 -4.36 9.16 3.49
CA PHE A 88 -5.47 8.31 3.06
C PHE A 88 -6.80 9.08 3.05
N ALA A 89 -7.10 9.81 4.13
CA ALA A 89 -8.31 10.60 4.27
C ALA A 89 -8.41 11.71 3.22
N SER A 90 -7.30 12.33 2.80
CA SER A 90 -7.30 13.38 1.78
C SER A 90 -7.82 12.88 0.43
N ILE A 91 -7.52 11.63 0.05
CA ILE A 91 -7.97 10.99 -1.19
C ILE A 91 -9.44 10.55 -1.09
N VAL A 92 -9.84 9.93 0.04
CA VAL A 92 -11.19 9.35 0.14
C VAL A 92 -12.27 10.37 0.49
N LYS A 93 -11.90 11.58 0.89
CA LYS A 93 -12.83 12.65 1.23
C LYS A 93 -13.74 12.99 0.04
N GLY A 94 -15.05 12.89 0.23
CA GLY A 94 -16.04 13.13 -0.83
C GLY A 94 -16.28 11.93 -1.77
N HIS A 95 -15.58 10.83 -1.56
CA HIS A 95 -15.75 9.58 -2.30
C HIS A 95 -16.36 8.48 -1.42
N LYS A 96 -16.73 7.37 -2.03
CA LYS A 96 -17.18 6.16 -1.34
C LYS A 96 -16.23 5.01 -1.66
N LYS A 97 -16.02 4.16 -0.66
CA LYS A 97 -15.31 2.89 -0.84
C LYS A 97 -16.02 2.06 -1.91
N ALA A 98 -15.28 1.47 -2.84
CA ALA A 98 -15.82 0.61 -3.88
C ALA A 98 -16.54 -0.61 -3.29
N ASP A 99 -17.65 -0.98 -3.90
CA ASP A 99 -18.38 -2.19 -3.54
C ASP A 99 -17.50 -3.43 -3.74
N GLY A 100 -17.56 -4.33 -2.75
CA GLY A 100 -16.75 -5.56 -2.77
C GLY A 100 -15.31 -5.42 -2.28
N VAL A 101 -14.79 -4.20 -2.02
CA VAL A 101 -13.50 -3.99 -1.38
C VAL A 101 -13.66 -4.07 0.14
N ILE A 102 -12.87 -4.91 0.77
CA ILE A 102 -12.72 -4.98 2.23
C ILE A 102 -11.51 -4.14 2.63
N ALA A 103 -11.73 -3.10 3.45
CA ALA A 103 -10.66 -2.22 3.89
C ALA A 103 -10.44 -2.35 5.40
N TRP A 104 -9.19 -2.57 5.79
CA TRP A 104 -8.75 -2.61 7.19
C TRP A 104 -7.82 -1.45 7.47
N LEU A 105 -8.32 -0.48 8.23
CA LEU A 105 -7.60 0.71 8.67
C LEU A 105 -7.18 0.51 10.13
N VAL A 106 -5.90 0.30 10.36
CA VAL A 106 -5.36 -0.14 11.66
C VAL A 106 -4.34 0.87 12.16
N PRO A 107 -4.68 1.72 13.15
CA PRO A 107 -3.73 2.64 13.77
C PRO A 107 -2.53 1.89 14.37
N GLY A 108 -1.35 2.46 14.27
CA GLY A 108 -0.12 1.88 14.82
C GLY A 108 -0.03 1.90 16.34
N SER A 109 -0.85 2.74 17.01
CA SER A 109 -0.92 2.86 18.47
C SER A 109 -2.23 3.51 18.90
N TRP A 110 -2.54 3.40 20.19
CA TRP A 110 -3.66 4.11 20.81
C TRP A 110 -3.52 5.64 20.75
N MET A 111 -2.30 6.15 20.73
CA MET A 111 -2.04 7.58 20.56
C MET A 111 -2.46 8.03 19.16
N VAL A 112 -2.14 7.28 18.13
CA VAL A 112 -2.59 7.57 16.75
C VAL A 112 -4.11 7.47 16.63
N ASP A 113 -4.76 6.47 17.24
CA ASP A 113 -6.22 6.37 17.26
C ASP A 113 -6.87 7.61 17.92
N ALA A 114 -6.32 8.08 19.03
CA ALA A 114 -6.78 9.31 19.67
C ALA A 114 -6.63 10.54 18.77
N GLN A 115 -5.48 10.70 18.10
CA GLN A 115 -5.25 11.80 17.15
C GLN A 115 -6.20 11.76 15.95
N ILE A 116 -6.49 10.58 15.40
CA ILE A 116 -7.46 10.39 14.30
C ILE A 116 -8.82 10.97 14.69
N ARG A 117 -9.26 10.73 15.94
CA ARG A 117 -10.55 11.22 16.45
C ARG A 117 -10.51 12.72 16.76
N GLU A 118 -9.43 13.20 17.36
CA GLU A 118 -9.23 14.61 17.65
C GLU A 118 -9.24 15.47 16.38
N GLU A 119 -8.63 14.98 15.30
CA GLU A 119 -8.60 15.64 14.01
C GLU A 119 -9.88 15.42 13.17
N GLY A 120 -10.82 14.60 13.64
CA GLY A 120 -12.07 14.30 12.94
C GLY A 120 -11.91 13.43 11.69
N LEU A 121 -10.74 12.79 11.52
CA LEU A 121 -10.48 11.90 10.38
C LEU A 121 -11.38 10.66 10.42
N ASP A 122 -11.76 10.18 11.61
CA ASP A 122 -12.71 9.10 11.80
C ASP A 122 -14.06 9.38 11.11
N LYS A 123 -14.53 10.62 11.17
CA LYS A 123 -15.78 11.04 10.51
C LYS A 123 -15.64 11.02 9.00
N VAL A 124 -14.55 11.58 8.47
CA VAL A 124 -14.25 11.57 7.03
C VAL A 124 -14.18 10.13 6.51
N LEU A 125 -13.48 9.26 7.22
CA LEU A 125 -13.35 7.85 6.86
C LEU A 125 -14.68 7.10 6.94
N ALA A 126 -15.48 7.35 7.99
CA ALA A 126 -16.80 6.74 8.15
C ALA A 126 -17.77 7.20 7.05
N GLU A 127 -17.77 8.49 6.69
CA GLU A 127 -18.56 9.02 5.57
C GLU A 127 -18.18 8.35 4.25
N ALA A 128 -16.91 8.03 4.04
CA ALA A 128 -16.44 7.31 2.86
C ALA A 128 -16.71 5.79 2.92
N GLY A 129 -17.27 5.28 4.02
CA GLY A 129 -17.64 3.86 4.18
C GLY A 129 -16.50 3.00 4.75
N PHE A 130 -15.54 3.61 5.44
CA PHE A 130 -14.44 2.91 6.11
C PHE A 130 -14.67 2.83 7.62
N ALA A 131 -14.27 1.72 8.21
CA ALA A 131 -14.22 1.54 9.66
C ALA A 131 -12.76 1.42 10.14
N ILE A 132 -12.42 2.17 11.18
CA ILE A 132 -11.13 2.08 11.84
C ILE A 132 -11.19 0.89 12.80
N ARG A 133 -10.16 0.06 12.77
CA ARG A 133 -10.00 -1.08 13.68
C ARG A 133 -9.19 -0.69 14.91
N GLN A 134 -9.17 -1.57 15.90
CA GLN A 134 -8.31 -1.37 17.07
C GLN A 134 -6.83 -1.36 16.68
N PRO A 135 -6.03 -0.51 17.34
CA PRO A 135 -4.58 -0.49 17.12
C PRO A 135 -3.93 -1.85 17.30
N GLY A 136 -3.01 -2.20 16.40
CA GLY A 136 -2.33 -3.49 16.44
C GLY A 136 -1.69 -3.91 15.12
N CYS A 137 -1.36 -5.18 15.01
CA CYS A 137 -0.73 -5.73 13.79
C CYS A 137 -1.76 -6.18 12.75
N SER A 138 -2.93 -6.70 13.17
CA SER A 138 -3.98 -7.18 12.26
C SER A 138 -3.39 -8.03 11.12
N ALA A 139 -3.85 -7.83 9.89
CA ALA A 139 -3.35 -8.55 8.72
C ALA A 139 -1.90 -8.24 8.32
N CYS A 140 -1.22 -7.29 8.95
CA CYS A 140 0.20 -7.04 8.62
C CYS A 140 1.07 -8.29 8.72
N LEU A 141 0.73 -9.20 9.63
CA LEU A 141 1.48 -10.45 9.89
C LEU A 141 0.59 -11.71 9.86
N ALA A 142 -0.73 -11.53 9.77
CA ALA A 142 -1.72 -12.62 9.76
C ALA A 142 -1.57 -13.64 10.92
N MET A 143 -1.13 -13.18 12.08
CA MET A 143 -0.98 -14.02 13.28
C MET A 143 -2.28 -14.14 14.09
N ASN A 144 -3.30 -13.36 13.75
CA ASN A 144 -4.65 -13.43 14.30
C ASN A 144 -5.65 -13.89 13.23
N ASP A 145 -6.94 -13.75 13.50
CA ASP A 145 -8.00 -14.14 12.56
C ASP A 145 -8.15 -13.19 11.34
N ASP A 146 -7.45 -12.04 11.37
CA ASP A 146 -7.41 -11.11 10.25
C ASP A 146 -6.48 -11.64 9.15
N LYS A 147 -6.98 -12.55 8.35
CA LYS A 147 -6.25 -13.18 7.24
C LYS A 147 -6.93 -12.90 5.92
N ILE A 148 -6.12 -12.59 4.92
CA ILE A 148 -6.59 -12.44 3.55
C ILE A 148 -6.63 -13.84 2.92
N PRO A 149 -7.77 -14.24 2.32
CA PRO A 149 -7.91 -15.55 1.69
C PRO A 149 -6.94 -15.77 0.53
N ALA A 150 -6.65 -17.03 0.24
CA ALA A 150 -5.79 -17.42 -0.87
C ALA A 150 -6.31 -16.88 -2.21
N GLY A 151 -5.39 -16.43 -3.06
CA GLY A 151 -5.68 -15.88 -4.38
C GLY A 151 -6.23 -14.46 -4.39
N LYS A 152 -6.56 -13.87 -3.23
CA LYS A 152 -7.07 -12.50 -3.12
C LYS A 152 -5.95 -11.48 -3.14
N TYR A 153 -6.19 -10.36 -3.83
CA TYR A 153 -5.25 -9.24 -3.92
C TYR A 153 -5.49 -8.20 -2.83
N SER A 154 -4.41 -7.80 -2.18
CA SER A 154 -4.41 -6.72 -1.20
C SER A 154 -3.45 -5.62 -1.60
N VAL A 155 -3.93 -4.38 -1.71
CA VAL A 155 -3.09 -3.19 -1.74
C VAL A 155 -2.81 -2.78 -0.29
N SER A 156 -1.55 -2.75 0.10
CA SER A 156 -1.14 -2.70 1.50
C SER A 156 -0.01 -1.72 1.75
N THR A 157 -0.14 -0.95 2.83
CA THR A 157 0.94 -0.09 3.32
C THR A 157 1.92 -0.82 4.25
N SER A 158 1.81 -2.14 4.38
CA SER A 158 2.76 -2.93 5.17
C SER A 158 4.17 -2.89 4.55
N ASN A 159 5.17 -3.34 5.29
CA ASN A 159 6.58 -3.26 4.89
C ASN A 159 7.17 -4.54 4.30
N ARG A 160 6.36 -5.58 4.12
CA ARG A 160 6.75 -6.89 3.59
C ARG A 160 5.60 -7.50 2.81
N ASN A 161 5.93 -8.21 1.74
CA ASN A 161 4.97 -8.87 0.83
C ASN A 161 5.39 -10.28 0.41
N PHE A 162 6.20 -10.97 1.22
CA PHE A 162 6.55 -12.36 0.92
C PHE A 162 5.30 -13.25 0.87
N GLU A 163 5.42 -14.40 0.22
CA GLU A 163 4.35 -15.39 0.06
C GLU A 163 3.64 -15.68 1.40
N GLY A 164 2.34 -15.47 1.45
CA GLY A 164 1.53 -15.72 2.64
C GLY A 164 1.62 -14.67 3.75
N ARG A 165 2.27 -13.52 3.53
CA ARG A 165 2.46 -12.48 4.55
C ARG A 165 1.17 -12.06 5.25
N GLN A 166 0.10 -11.87 4.49
CA GLN A 166 -1.21 -11.44 5.00
C GLN A 166 -2.24 -12.59 5.09
N GLY A 167 -1.77 -13.82 4.96
CA GLY A 167 -2.57 -15.04 5.00
C GLY A 167 -2.06 -16.06 3.97
N PRO A 168 -2.22 -17.36 4.21
CA PRO A 168 -1.76 -18.40 3.29
C PRO A 168 -2.33 -18.19 1.88
N GLY A 169 -1.44 -18.07 0.88
CA GLY A 169 -1.81 -17.85 -0.52
C GLY A 169 -2.35 -16.46 -0.86
N SER A 170 -2.34 -15.51 0.08
CA SER A 170 -2.70 -14.10 -0.19
C SER A 170 -1.66 -13.41 -1.06
N ARG A 171 -2.09 -12.46 -1.87
CA ARG A 171 -1.26 -11.71 -2.83
C ARG A 171 -1.17 -10.25 -2.41
N THR A 172 -0.03 -9.86 -1.86
CA THR A 172 0.16 -8.52 -1.29
C THR A 172 0.94 -7.62 -2.24
N ILE A 173 0.34 -6.49 -2.60
CA ILE A 173 0.96 -5.41 -3.38
C ILE A 173 1.26 -4.29 -2.39
N LEU A 174 2.54 -3.97 -2.18
CA LEU A 174 2.92 -2.84 -1.35
C LEU A 174 2.69 -1.53 -2.10
N ALA A 175 2.16 -0.55 -1.40
CA ALA A 175 1.86 0.76 -1.95
C ALA A 175 1.85 1.84 -0.86
N SER A 176 1.86 3.11 -1.27
CA SER A 176 1.69 4.24 -0.37
C SER A 176 0.25 4.33 0.17
N PRO A 177 0.02 5.07 1.26
CA PRO A 177 -1.34 5.37 1.74
C PRO A 177 -2.23 6.03 0.69
N LEU A 178 -1.68 6.91 -0.14
CA LEU A 178 -2.41 7.56 -1.23
C LEU A 178 -2.87 6.55 -2.29
N THR A 179 -1.97 5.66 -2.73
CA THR A 179 -2.31 4.60 -3.71
C THR A 179 -3.31 3.60 -3.13
N ALA A 180 -3.17 3.25 -1.84
CA ALA A 180 -4.11 2.38 -1.16
C ALA A 180 -5.51 3.01 -1.08
N ALA A 181 -5.59 4.32 -0.83
CA ALA A 181 -6.84 5.08 -0.82
C ALA A 181 -7.51 5.12 -2.20
N ALA A 182 -6.74 5.45 -3.26
CA ALA A 182 -7.23 5.45 -4.63
C ALA A 182 -7.78 4.07 -5.03
N ALA A 183 -7.03 3.00 -4.72
CA ALA A 183 -7.46 1.64 -4.97
C ALA A 183 -8.72 1.26 -4.17
N ALA A 184 -8.87 1.79 -2.94
CA ALA A 184 -10.05 1.50 -2.11
C ALA A 184 -11.34 2.11 -2.66
N ILE A 185 -11.28 3.29 -3.29
CA ILE A 185 -12.45 3.97 -3.84
C ILE A 185 -12.78 3.52 -5.26
N THR A 186 -11.82 3.01 -6.02
CA THR A 186 -12.04 2.54 -7.40
C THR A 186 -12.26 1.02 -7.50
N GLY A 187 -11.77 0.25 -6.53
CA GLY A 187 -11.78 -1.23 -6.57
C GLY A 187 -10.70 -1.85 -7.46
N VAL A 188 -9.82 -1.03 -8.02
CA VAL A 188 -8.73 -1.45 -8.90
C VAL A 188 -7.44 -0.72 -8.53
N ILE A 189 -6.29 -1.18 -9.01
CA ILE A 189 -5.03 -0.44 -8.88
C ILE A 189 -5.16 0.84 -9.71
N THR A 190 -5.07 2.00 -9.06
CA THR A 190 -5.29 3.32 -9.65
C THR A 190 -4.18 4.28 -9.23
N ASP A 191 -3.77 5.13 -10.14
CA ASP A 191 -2.81 6.19 -9.85
C ASP A 191 -3.44 7.24 -8.91
N PRO A 192 -2.90 7.45 -7.70
CA PRO A 192 -3.49 8.39 -6.76
C PRO A 192 -3.47 9.84 -7.25
N ARG A 193 -2.63 10.18 -8.23
CA ARG A 193 -2.54 11.53 -8.80
C ARG A 193 -3.83 11.95 -9.52
N GLU A 194 -4.70 11.00 -9.88
CA GLU A 194 -6.03 11.28 -10.44
C GLU A 194 -7.01 11.90 -9.42
N PHE A 195 -6.65 11.86 -8.12
CA PHE A 195 -7.49 12.34 -7.01
C PHE A 195 -6.83 13.45 -6.18
N MET A 196 -5.72 14.04 -6.66
CA MET A 196 -4.95 15.05 -5.95
C MET A 196 -5.23 16.46 -6.48
#